data_95030e7dfc005c776b14accfe3a1215d
#
_entry.id   95030e7dfc005c776b14accfe3a1215d
#
_cell.length_a   1.000
_cell.length_b   1.000
_cell.length_c   1.000
_cell.angle_alpha   90.00
_cell.angle_beta   90.00
_cell.angle_gamma   90.00
#
_symmetry.space_group_name_H-M   'P 1'
#
loop_
_entity.id
_entity.type
_entity.pdbx_description
1 polymer ?
#
loop_
_entity_poly.entity_id
_entity_poly.type
_entity_poly.pdbx_seq_one_letter_code
_entity_poly.pdbx_strand_id
1 'polypeptide(L)'
;MDWKRLRATLRFDGAAWRRFAELGCVYGPEWWKRGSPPVIAAIIFAIGRAQRAAVLANQRQVRGPRGWLRERWHAYRVFAEFARSVTEAMEQWGPRPRPLELHVVGADIFTGALAEHRGLVVPTGHFGSWEVAARHLAGRGRPVSMVVAHEANPSVRDLMHAIRTRHGFRVIYSDRSVFTGLPILQALRRDEIVGMQIEPWGPMPGSHEVEFCGRPTRFQLGPFAVARVAGAPLVPVFAVRTGIRRYEIRVVGRFDPKTPAESVAALAATVGAYERLVREVPAQWLMFEGVWTAPAAGPGAADEAVPRAAGVRRG
;
A
#
# COMPACT_ATOMS: atom_id res chain seq x y z
N MET A 1 -29.12 -26.75 5.03
CA MET A 1 -28.55 -25.39 4.85
C MET A 1 -27.21 -25.36 5.57
N ASP A 2 -26.11 -25.28 4.80
CA ASP A 2 -24.75 -25.47 5.37
C ASP A 2 -24.28 -24.17 6.03
N TRP A 3 -24.38 -24.12 7.37
CA TRP A 3 -23.99 -22.98 8.20
C TRP A 3 -22.50 -22.61 8.07
N LYS A 4 -21.64 -23.55 7.66
CA LYS A 4 -20.21 -23.26 7.40
C LYS A 4 -20.05 -22.44 6.13
N ARG A 5 -20.81 -22.72 5.07
CA ARG A 5 -20.83 -21.93 3.84
C ARG A 5 -21.43 -20.55 4.07
N LEU A 6 -22.50 -20.43 4.85
CA LEU A 6 -23.12 -19.16 5.18
C LEU A 6 -22.18 -18.25 6.00
N ARG A 7 -21.46 -18.83 6.98
CA ARG A 7 -20.42 -18.10 7.75
C ARG A 7 -19.24 -17.66 6.88
N ALA A 8 -18.82 -18.46 5.90
CA ALA A 8 -17.77 -18.08 4.94
C ALA A 8 -18.23 -16.95 4.01
N THR A 9 -19.52 -16.94 3.64
CA THR A 9 -20.10 -15.87 2.78
C THR A 9 -20.32 -14.56 3.54
N LEU A 10 -20.52 -14.65 4.86
CA LEU A 10 -20.71 -13.48 5.75
C LEU A 10 -19.38 -12.92 6.32
N ARG A 11 -18.24 -13.49 5.96
CA ARG A 11 -16.94 -12.89 6.29
C ARG A 11 -16.79 -11.61 5.47
N PHE A 12 -16.45 -10.50 6.14
CA PHE A 12 -16.26 -9.18 5.51
C PHE A 12 -15.12 -9.14 4.47
N ASP A 13 -14.35 -10.21 4.35
CA ASP A 13 -13.31 -10.44 3.35
C ASP A 13 -13.80 -11.24 2.11
N GLY A 14 -15.07 -11.65 2.05
CA GLY A 14 -15.66 -12.43 0.97
C GLY A 14 -15.94 -11.62 -0.31
N ALA A 15 -15.84 -12.28 -1.47
CA ALA A 15 -16.09 -11.66 -2.78
C ALA A 15 -17.52 -11.06 -2.89
N ALA A 16 -18.52 -11.70 -2.27
CA ALA A 16 -19.90 -11.21 -2.27
C ALA A 16 -20.04 -9.86 -1.55
N TRP A 17 -19.37 -9.69 -0.40
CA TRP A 17 -19.37 -8.43 0.35
C TRP A 17 -18.65 -7.32 -0.42
N ARG A 18 -17.53 -7.64 -1.05
CA ARG A 18 -16.80 -6.67 -1.90
C ARG A 18 -17.64 -6.23 -3.09
N ARG A 19 -18.37 -7.14 -3.76
CA ARG A 19 -19.31 -6.78 -4.83
C ARG A 19 -20.45 -5.88 -4.35
N PHE A 20 -21.00 -6.17 -3.18
CA PHE A 20 -22.02 -5.30 -2.58
C PHE A 20 -21.47 -3.91 -2.27
N ALA A 21 -20.28 -3.83 -1.69
CA ALA A 21 -19.59 -2.57 -1.44
C ALA A 21 -19.30 -1.83 -2.76
N GLU A 22 -18.84 -2.51 -3.79
CA GLU A 22 -18.61 -1.96 -5.13
C GLU A 22 -19.91 -1.34 -5.70
N LEU A 23 -21.02 -2.10 -5.68
CA LEU A 23 -22.31 -1.58 -6.15
C LEU A 23 -22.75 -0.34 -5.39
N GLY A 24 -22.61 -0.32 -4.06
CA GLY A 24 -22.92 0.83 -3.23
C GLY A 24 -22.03 2.05 -3.51
N CYS A 25 -20.73 1.82 -3.75
CA CYS A 25 -19.77 2.89 -4.05
C CYS A 25 -19.96 3.44 -5.49
N VAL A 26 -20.24 2.56 -6.45
CA VAL A 26 -20.36 2.94 -7.87
C VAL A 26 -21.75 3.56 -8.17
N TYR A 27 -22.82 2.90 -7.76
CA TYR A 27 -24.21 3.26 -8.14
C TYR A 27 -25.01 3.93 -7.03
N GLY A 28 -24.52 3.91 -5.79
CA GLY A 28 -25.21 4.52 -4.65
C GLY A 28 -25.37 6.04 -4.79
N PRO A 29 -26.41 6.63 -4.16
CA PRO A 29 -26.60 8.07 -4.15
C PRO A 29 -25.54 8.78 -3.33
N GLU A 30 -25.37 10.09 -3.53
CA GLU A 30 -24.32 10.90 -2.86
C GLU A 30 -24.39 10.84 -1.34
N TRP A 31 -25.58 10.88 -0.75
CA TRP A 31 -25.72 10.78 0.70
C TRP A 31 -25.22 9.45 1.25
N TRP A 32 -25.38 8.35 0.48
CA TRP A 32 -24.86 7.04 0.82
C TRP A 32 -23.33 7.03 0.76
N LYS A 33 -22.74 7.50 -0.34
CA LYS A 33 -21.28 7.55 -0.53
C LYS A 33 -20.58 8.42 0.51
N ARG A 34 -21.25 9.44 1.03
CA ARG A 34 -20.70 10.31 2.09
C ARG A 34 -20.94 9.76 3.49
N GLY A 35 -22.11 9.19 3.73
CA GLY A 35 -22.55 8.76 5.07
C GLY A 35 -22.17 7.33 5.44
N SER A 36 -22.12 6.40 4.46
CA SER A 36 -21.82 4.99 4.75
C SER A 36 -20.36 4.72 5.17
N PRO A 37 -19.32 5.37 4.62
CA PRO A 37 -17.95 5.06 5.01
C PRO A 37 -17.66 5.21 6.51
N PRO A 38 -18.02 6.30 7.20
CA PRO A 38 -17.79 6.41 8.64
C PRO A 38 -18.60 5.39 9.46
N VAL A 39 -19.79 5.01 9.01
CA VAL A 39 -20.61 3.99 9.70
C VAL A 39 -19.98 2.61 9.55
N ILE A 40 -19.61 2.23 8.33
CA ILE A 40 -18.92 0.97 8.04
C ILE A 40 -17.59 0.91 8.82
N ALA A 41 -16.84 2.01 8.84
CA ALA A 41 -15.62 2.11 9.61
C ALA A 41 -15.84 1.90 11.11
N ALA A 42 -16.93 2.41 11.69
CA ALA A 42 -17.27 2.21 13.09
C ALA A 42 -17.57 0.73 13.40
N ILE A 43 -18.29 0.06 12.50
CA ILE A 43 -18.57 -1.39 12.63
C ILE A 43 -17.27 -2.19 12.58
N ILE A 44 -16.43 -1.95 11.55
CA ILE A 44 -15.15 -2.66 11.38
C ILE A 44 -14.21 -2.36 12.56
N PHE A 45 -14.16 -1.12 13.05
CA PHE A 45 -13.41 -0.73 14.24
C PHE A 45 -13.88 -1.47 15.49
N ALA A 46 -15.18 -1.69 15.66
CA ALA A 46 -15.73 -2.41 16.79
C ALA A 46 -15.37 -3.89 16.79
N ILE A 47 -15.50 -4.56 15.63
CA ILE A 47 -15.29 -6.01 15.48
C ILE A 47 -13.84 -6.41 15.21
N GLY A 48 -13.05 -5.57 14.51
CA GLY A 48 -11.68 -5.84 14.09
C GLY A 48 -10.67 -5.64 15.23
N ARG A 49 -10.62 -6.57 16.19
CA ARG A 49 -9.78 -6.45 17.40
C ARG A 49 -8.29 -6.34 17.09
N ALA A 50 -7.78 -7.20 16.20
CA ALA A 50 -6.36 -7.23 15.83
C ALA A 50 -5.94 -5.94 15.10
N GLN A 51 -6.70 -5.54 14.08
CA GLN A 51 -6.45 -4.33 13.30
C GLN A 51 -6.54 -3.08 14.18
N ARG A 52 -7.54 -3.03 15.08
CA ARG A 52 -7.67 -1.92 16.03
C ARG A 52 -6.47 -1.84 16.97
N ALA A 53 -5.99 -2.97 17.50
CA ALA A 53 -4.81 -3.00 18.38
C ALA A 53 -3.56 -2.51 17.63
N ALA A 54 -3.34 -2.96 16.41
CA ALA A 54 -2.24 -2.53 15.55
C ALA A 54 -2.29 -1.02 15.28
N VAL A 55 -3.45 -0.51 14.84
CA VAL A 55 -3.63 0.92 14.56
C VAL A 55 -3.45 1.77 15.82
N LEU A 56 -3.95 1.33 16.97
CA LEU A 56 -3.73 2.02 18.25
C LEU A 56 -2.25 2.11 18.59
N ALA A 57 -1.49 1.01 18.46
CA ALA A 57 -0.05 0.98 18.71
C ALA A 57 0.70 1.91 17.74
N ASN A 58 0.39 1.84 16.45
CA ASN A 58 0.98 2.68 15.43
C ASN A 58 0.70 4.18 15.69
N GLN A 59 -0.56 4.54 15.95
CA GLN A 59 -0.95 5.93 16.22
C GLN A 59 -0.33 6.46 17.52
N ARG A 60 -0.16 5.62 18.53
CA ARG A 60 0.52 5.97 19.79
C ARG A 60 2.00 6.28 19.53
N GLN A 61 2.68 5.50 18.68
CA GLN A 61 4.07 5.77 18.31
C GLN A 61 4.22 7.09 17.55
N VAL A 62 3.33 7.37 16.59
CA VAL A 62 3.39 8.59 15.76
C VAL A 62 3.06 9.85 16.56
N ARG A 63 2.05 9.79 17.44
CA ARG A 63 1.47 10.97 18.11
C ARG A 63 1.94 11.15 19.54
N GLY A 64 2.64 10.17 20.10
CA GLY A 64 2.87 10.03 21.53
C GLY A 64 1.60 9.54 22.28
N PRO A 65 1.78 9.12 23.54
CA PRO A 65 0.69 8.62 24.37
C PRO A 65 -0.34 9.74 24.64
N ARG A 66 -1.62 9.37 24.62
CA ARG A 66 -2.78 10.25 24.85
C ARG A 66 -3.75 9.54 25.79
N GLY A 67 -4.75 10.26 26.31
CA GLY A 67 -5.83 9.61 27.07
C GLY A 67 -6.61 8.62 26.17
N TRP A 68 -7.10 7.53 26.77
CA TRP A 68 -7.68 6.37 26.06
C TRP A 68 -8.79 6.72 25.05
N LEU A 69 -9.65 7.69 25.36
CA LEU A 69 -10.70 8.16 24.44
C LEU A 69 -10.10 8.80 23.18
N ARG A 70 -9.07 9.65 23.36
CA ARG A 70 -8.39 10.31 22.23
C ARG A 70 -7.66 9.30 21.35
N GLU A 71 -6.99 8.32 21.95
CA GLU A 71 -6.31 7.26 21.21
C GLU A 71 -7.31 6.44 20.38
N ARG A 72 -8.44 6.04 20.95
CA ARG A 72 -9.50 5.33 20.23
C ARG A 72 -10.11 6.17 19.11
N TRP A 73 -10.33 7.46 19.36
CA TRP A 73 -10.80 8.38 18.32
C TRP A 73 -9.80 8.53 17.18
N HIS A 74 -8.50 8.67 17.46
CA HIS A 74 -7.46 8.73 16.44
C HIS A 74 -7.37 7.43 15.65
N ALA A 75 -7.45 6.28 16.29
CA ALA A 75 -7.48 4.99 15.62
C ALA A 75 -8.73 4.84 14.75
N TYR A 76 -9.92 5.18 15.26
CA TYR A 76 -11.16 5.16 14.47
C TYR A 76 -11.04 6.04 13.21
N ARG A 77 -10.42 7.21 13.30
CA ARG A 77 -10.22 8.08 12.15
C ARG A 77 -9.41 7.42 11.02
N VAL A 78 -8.46 6.52 11.34
CA VAL A 78 -7.72 5.75 10.32
C VAL A 78 -8.67 4.82 9.58
N PHE A 79 -9.56 4.12 10.28
CA PHE A 79 -10.58 3.28 9.65
C PHE A 79 -11.56 4.10 8.80
N ALA A 80 -11.95 5.28 9.26
CA ALA A 80 -12.83 6.17 8.52
C ALA A 80 -12.16 6.73 7.25
N GLU A 81 -10.90 7.13 7.32
CA GLU A 81 -10.14 7.57 6.13
C GLU A 81 -9.92 6.43 5.15
N PHE A 82 -9.62 5.22 5.62
CA PHE A 82 -9.54 4.03 4.77
C PHE A 82 -10.87 3.79 4.03
N ALA A 83 -12.00 3.76 4.76
CA ALA A 83 -13.30 3.53 4.15
C ALA A 83 -13.66 4.60 3.10
N ARG A 84 -13.33 5.87 3.36
CA ARG A 84 -13.52 6.97 2.39
C ARG A 84 -12.63 6.80 1.17
N SER A 85 -11.35 6.51 1.35
CA SER A 85 -10.40 6.31 0.25
C SER A 85 -10.82 5.14 -0.65
N VAL A 86 -11.24 4.03 -0.05
CA VAL A 86 -11.77 2.87 -0.79
C VAL A 86 -13.05 3.21 -1.54
N THR A 87 -13.98 3.95 -0.91
CA THR A 87 -15.24 4.36 -1.55
C THR A 87 -14.96 5.24 -2.78
N GLU A 88 -14.08 6.24 -2.64
CA GLU A 88 -13.72 7.13 -3.74
C GLU A 88 -12.92 6.41 -4.83
N ALA A 89 -12.03 5.47 -4.47
CA ALA A 89 -11.31 4.65 -5.44
C ALA A 89 -12.28 3.74 -6.23
N MET A 90 -13.22 3.07 -5.56
CA MET A 90 -14.24 2.24 -6.22
C MET A 90 -15.15 3.07 -7.12
N GLU A 91 -15.52 4.30 -6.71
CA GLU A 91 -16.28 5.21 -7.56
C GLU A 91 -15.52 5.54 -8.86
N GLN A 92 -14.19 5.72 -8.77
CA GLN A 92 -13.35 5.96 -9.94
C GLN A 92 -13.25 4.75 -10.87
N TRP A 93 -13.51 3.56 -10.38
CA TRP A 93 -13.56 2.33 -11.18
C TRP A 93 -14.93 2.07 -11.83
N GLY A 94 -15.92 2.87 -11.49
CA GLY A 94 -17.26 2.78 -12.06
C GLY A 94 -17.35 3.28 -13.52
N PRO A 95 -18.46 2.99 -14.22
CA PRO A 95 -18.65 3.38 -15.62
C PRO A 95 -18.84 4.89 -15.80
N ARG A 96 -19.17 5.63 -14.75
CA ARG A 96 -19.38 7.08 -14.74
C ARG A 96 -18.61 7.70 -13.56
N PRO A 97 -17.28 7.72 -13.60
CA PRO A 97 -16.49 8.26 -12.50
C PRO A 97 -16.77 9.75 -12.31
N ARG A 98 -16.93 10.16 -11.06
CA ARG A 98 -17.02 11.59 -10.73
C ARG A 98 -15.66 12.24 -10.88
N PRO A 99 -15.58 13.50 -11.35
CA PRO A 99 -14.32 14.22 -11.41
C PRO A 99 -13.63 14.31 -10.05
N LEU A 100 -12.32 14.14 -10.06
CA LEU A 100 -11.46 14.39 -8.92
C LEU A 100 -10.78 15.74 -9.10
N GLU A 101 -10.71 16.50 -8.02
CA GLU A 101 -9.88 17.69 -7.93
C GLU A 101 -8.48 17.24 -7.47
N LEU A 102 -7.51 17.35 -8.35
CA LEU A 102 -6.15 16.89 -8.12
C LEU A 102 -5.19 18.09 -8.19
N HIS A 103 -4.48 18.31 -7.12
CA HIS A 103 -3.35 19.25 -7.08
C HIS A 103 -2.06 18.45 -7.02
N VAL A 104 -1.11 18.70 -7.94
CA VAL A 104 0.15 17.96 -8.01
C VAL A 104 1.30 18.89 -7.64
N VAL A 105 1.94 18.61 -6.52
CA VAL A 105 3.14 19.33 -6.05
C VAL A 105 4.37 18.61 -6.59
N GLY A 106 5.25 19.32 -7.30
CA GLY A 106 6.44 18.76 -7.94
C GLY A 106 6.14 18.03 -9.27
N ALA A 107 5.11 18.47 -9.98
CA ALA A 107 4.72 17.88 -11.27
C ALA A 107 5.84 17.92 -12.32
N ASP A 108 6.67 18.95 -12.31
CA ASP A 108 7.85 19.14 -13.15
C ASP A 108 8.90 18.04 -12.96
N ILE A 109 9.15 17.64 -11.71
CA ILE A 109 10.07 16.53 -11.37
C ILE A 109 9.57 15.23 -12.01
N PHE A 110 8.27 14.97 -11.87
CA PHE A 110 7.68 13.74 -12.41
C PHE A 110 7.67 13.73 -13.95
N THR A 111 7.26 14.83 -14.57
CA THR A 111 7.22 14.95 -16.02
C THR A 111 8.62 14.95 -16.63
N GLY A 112 9.60 15.58 -15.97
CA GLY A 112 11.00 15.53 -16.39
C GLY A 112 11.56 14.11 -16.38
N ALA A 113 11.28 13.32 -15.32
CA ALA A 113 11.70 11.93 -15.26
C ALA A 113 11.03 11.06 -16.34
N LEU A 114 9.75 11.31 -16.65
CA LEU A 114 9.05 10.63 -17.74
C LEU A 114 9.67 10.95 -19.11
N ALA A 115 10.07 12.17 -19.37
CA ALA A 115 10.60 12.60 -20.67
C ALA A 115 11.90 11.88 -21.07
N GLU A 116 12.57 11.21 -20.14
CA GLU A 116 13.82 10.48 -20.42
C GLU A 116 13.64 9.12 -21.08
N HIS A 117 12.44 8.58 -21.15
CA HIS A 117 12.14 7.31 -21.81
C HIS A 117 12.98 6.11 -21.33
N ARG A 118 13.23 6.03 -20.01
CA ARG A 118 14.02 4.95 -19.35
C ARG A 118 13.19 4.08 -18.42
N GLY A 119 11.84 4.13 -18.52
CA GLY A 119 10.96 3.64 -17.48
C GLY A 119 10.99 4.52 -16.24
N LEU A 120 10.11 4.29 -15.28
CA LEU A 120 10.03 5.08 -14.05
C LEU A 120 9.62 4.20 -12.88
N VAL A 121 10.40 4.16 -11.81
CA VAL A 121 9.99 3.53 -10.55
C VAL A 121 9.32 4.58 -9.67
N VAL A 122 8.12 4.25 -9.17
CA VAL A 122 7.34 5.11 -8.28
C VAL A 122 7.14 4.41 -6.93
N PRO A 123 8.05 4.66 -5.96
CA PRO A 123 7.83 4.25 -4.58
C PRO A 123 6.63 4.98 -3.99
N THR A 124 5.78 4.25 -3.27
CA THR A 124 4.61 4.78 -2.60
C THR A 124 4.34 4.02 -1.30
N GLY A 125 3.28 4.37 -0.58
CA GLY A 125 2.86 3.69 0.63
C GLY A 125 1.33 3.61 0.76
N HIS A 126 0.84 2.85 1.75
CA HIS A 126 -0.58 2.84 2.11
C HIS A 126 -0.96 4.14 2.83
N PHE A 127 -0.85 5.25 2.10
CA PHE A 127 -1.12 6.58 2.58
C PHE A 127 -2.16 7.28 1.69
N GLY A 128 -3.23 7.78 2.29
CA GLY A 128 -4.33 8.36 1.57
C GLY A 128 -4.94 7.40 0.54
N SER A 129 -4.97 7.77 -0.73
CA SER A 129 -5.43 6.90 -1.82
C SER A 129 -4.39 6.78 -2.93
N TRP A 130 -3.47 5.83 -2.78
CA TRP A 130 -2.47 5.53 -3.80
C TRP A 130 -3.10 5.09 -5.14
N GLU A 131 -4.29 4.49 -5.11
CA GLU A 131 -5.06 4.10 -6.31
C GLU A 131 -5.51 5.30 -7.13
N VAL A 132 -5.88 6.40 -6.45
CA VAL A 132 -6.18 7.68 -7.12
C VAL A 132 -4.94 8.23 -7.80
N ALA A 133 -3.78 8.21 -7.13
CA ALA A 133 -2.53 8.62 -7.74
C ALA A 133 -2.17 7.75 -8.95
N ALA A 134 -2.26 6.42 -8.82
CA ALA A 134 -1.98 5.50 -9.90
C ALA A 134 -2.87 5.74 -11.13
N ARG A 135 -4.17 5.99 -10.92
CA ARG A 135 -5.10 6.33 -12.00
C ARG A 135 -4.73 7.65 -12.69
N HIS A 136 -4.33 8.66 -11.94
CA HIS A 136 -3.85 9.91 -12.52
C HIS A 136 -2.59 9.69 -13.38
N LEU A 137 -1.68 8.83 -12.91
CA LEU A 137 -0.47 8.48 -13.65
C LEU A 137 -0.78 7.70 -14.92
N ALA A 138 -1.76 6.79 -14.90
CA ALA A 138 -2.19 6.03 -16.08
C ALA A 138 -2.72 6.93 -17.21
N GLY A 139 -3.25 8.11 -16.89
CA GLY A 139 -3.68 9.11 -17.87
C GLY A 139 -2.54 9.85 -18.59
N ARG A 140 -1.26 9.57 -18.29
CA ARG A 140 -0.10 10.25 -18.85
C ARG A 140 0.50 9.58 -20.08
N GLY A 141 -0.26 8.71 -20.76
CA GLY A 141 0.14 8.10 -22.05
C GLY A 141 1.15 6.95 -21.94
N ARG A 142 1.47 6.48 -20.72
CA ARG A 142 2.34 5.32 -20.49
C ARG A 142 1.63 4.23 -19.70
N PRO A 143 1.94 2.94 -20.00
CA PRO A 143 1.43 1.85 -19.20
C PRO A 143 1.91 1.95 -17.76
N VAL A 144 1.02 1.66 -16.83
CA VAL A 144 1.33 1.59 -15.39
C VAL A 144 1.28 0.13 -14.95
N SER A 145 2.40 -0.35 -14.43
CA SER A 145 2.55 -1.66 -13.80
C SER A 145 2.53 -1.52 -12.28
N MET A 146 1.64 -2.25 -11.61
CA MET A 146 1.53 -2.27 -10.16
C MET A 146 2.14 -3.55 -9.62
N VAL A 147 3.13 -3.42 -8.73
CA VAL A 147 3.66 -4.57 -8.00
C VAL A 147 2.82 -4.77 -6.74
N VAL A 148 2.18 -5.92 -6.64
CA VAL A 148 1.26 -6.26 -5.55
C VAL A 148 1.59 -7.61 -4.94
N ALA A 149 1.37 -7.76 -3.63
CA ALA A 149 1.48 -9.07 -2.98
C ALA A 149 0.37 -10.00 -3.44
N HIS A 150 0.62 -11.31 -3.37
CA HIS A 150 -0.41 -12.30 -3.60
C HIS A 150 -1.51 -12.20 -2.54
N GLU A 151 -2.74 -12.00 -2.99
CA GLU A 151 -3.91 -12.07 -2.12
C GLU A 151 -4.17 -13.54 -1.74
N ALA A 152 -4.29 -13.80 -0.44
CA ALA A 152 -4.49 -15.16 0.07
C ALA A 152 -5.83 -15.78 -0.37
N ASN A 153 -6.85 -14.96 -0.62
CA ASN A 153 -8.14 -15.41 -1.11
C ASN A 153 -8.18 -15.36 -2.64
N PRO A 154 -8.25 -16.51 -3.36
CA PRO A 154 -8.24 -16.54 -4.82
C PRO A 154 -9.36 -15.71 -5.46
N SER A 155 -10.59 -15.78 -4.92
CA SER A 155 -11.73 -15.02 -5.47
C SER A 155 -11.54 -13.51 -5.35
N VAL A 156 -10.90 -13.05 -4.27
CA VAL A 156 -10.56 -11.64 -4.07
C VAL A 156 -9.45 -11.22 -5.02
N ARG A 157 -8.42 -12.07 -5.15
CA ARG A 157 -7.32 -11.85 -6.09
C ARG A 157 -7.83 -11.67 -7.51
N ASP A 158 -8.68 -12.60 -7.97
CA ASP A 158 -9.20 -12.60 -9.34
C ASP A 158 -10.11 -11.38 -9.59
N LEU A 159 -10.93 -10.99 -8.62
CA LEU A 159 -11.72 -9.76 -8.67
C LEU A 159 -10.84 -8.51 -8.77
N MET A 160 -9.85 -8.38 -7.90
CA MET A 160 -8.95 -7.22 -7.90
C MET A 160 -8.08 -7.17 -9.16
N HIS A 161 -7.65 -8.33 -9.67
CA HIS A 161 -6.94 -8.43 -10.94
C HIS A 161 -7.82 -7.93 -12.09
N ALA A 162 -9.05 -8.42 -12.19
CA ALA A 162 -10.00 -8.00 -13.24
C ALA A 162 -10.31 -6.50 -13.17
N ILE A 163 -10.48 -5.93 -11.97
CA ILE A 163 -10.68 -4.49 -11.78
C ILE A 163 -9.47 -3.71 -12.28
N ARG A 164 -8.26 -4.02 -11.83
CA ARG A 164 -7.03 -3.32 -12.21
C ARG A 164 -6.78 -3.38 -13.71
N THR A 165 -6.90 -4.57 -14.31
CA THR A 165 -6.69 -4.78 -15.75
C THR A 165 -7.72 -4.02 -16.60
N ARG A 166 -9.00 -4.01 -16.20
CA ARG A 166 -10.07 -3.23 -16.86
C ARG A 166 -9.73 -1.74 -16.91
N HIS A 167 -9.02 -1.24 -15.91
CA HIS A 167 -8.61 0.17 -15.83
C HIS A 167 -7.24 0.45 -16.43
N GLY A 168 -6.69 -0.48 -17.22
CA GLY A 168 -5.46 -0.29 -17.97
C GLY A 168 -4.17 -0.50 -17.16
N PHE A 169 -4.28 -1.02 -15.93
CA PHE A 169 -3.11 -1.38 -15.15
C PHE A 169 -2.59 -2.77 -15.51
N ARG A 170 -1.28 -2.90 -15.56
CA ARG A 170 -0.61 -4.19 -15.56
C ARG A 170 -0.30 -4.60 -14.13
N VAL A 171 -0.54 -5.86 -13.79
CA VAL A 171 -0.32 -6.37 -12.44
C VAL A 171 0.88 -7.31 -12.45
N ILE A 172 1.87 -7.00 -11.62
CA ILE A 172 3.02 -7.87 -11.35
C ILE A 172 2.85 -8.40 -9.93
N TYR A 173 2.66 -9.71 -9.80
CA TYR A 173 2.55 -10.33 -8.49
C TYR A 173 3.94 -10.56 -7.90
N SER A 174 4.13 -10.08 -6.67
CA SER A 174 5.32 -10.36 -5.88
C SER A 174 5.09 -11.61 -5.05
N ASP A 175 5.84 -12.66 -5.34
CA ASP A 175 5.92 -13.89 -4.56
C ASP A 175 7.01 -13.84 -3.48
N ARG A 176 7.62 -12.66 -3.31
CA ARG A 176 8.75 -12.41 -2.39
C ARG A 176 10.04 -13.16 -2.78
N SER A 177 10.08 -13.80 -3.94
CA SER A 177 11.29 -14.42 -4.48
C SER A 177 12.16 -13.40 -5.22
N VAL A 178 13.42 -13.74 -5.42
CA VAL A 178 14.36 -12.94 -6.26
C VAL A 178 13.89 -12.86 -7.72
N PHE A 179 13.05 -13.79 -8.16
CA PHE A 179 12.51 -13.83 -9.53
C PHE A 179 11.46 -12.76 -9.79
N THR A 180 10.84 -12.18 -8.76
CA THR A 180 9.91 -11.04 -8.90
C THR A 180 10.58 -9.84 -9.59
N GLY A 181 11.89 -9.69 -9.47
CA GLY A 181 12.65 -8.60 -10.09
C GLY A 181 12.61 -8.63 -11.62
N LEU A 182 12.56 -9.80 -12.25
CA LEU A 182 12.65 -9.90 -13.71
C LEU A 182 11.43 -9.28 -14.44
N PRO A 183 10.18 -9.56 -14.09
CA PRO A 183 9.02 -8.88 -14.68
C PRO A 183 9.06 -7.35 -14.49
N ILE A 184 9.57 -6.88 -13.35
CA ILE A 184 9.71 -5.45 -13.06
C ILE A 184 10.75 -4.82 -13.99
N LEU A 185 11.93 -5.45 -14.16
CA LEU A 185 12.98 -4.99 -15.08
C LEU A 185 12.47 -4.97 -16.53
N GLN A 186 11.70 -5.98 -16.94
CA GLN A 186 11.09 -6.01 -18.26
C GLN A 186 10.07 -4.87 -18.46
N ALA A 187 9.25 -4.54 -17.45
CA ALA A 187 8.33 -3.43 -17.52
C ALA A 187 9.09 -2.09 -17.69
N LEU A 188 10.13 -1.87 -16.90
CA LEU A 188 10.98 -0.67 -17.01
C LEU A 188 11.65 -0.54 -18.38
N ARG A 189 12.16 -1.65 -18.94
CA ARG A 189 12.74 -1.67 -20.30
C ARG A 189 11.71 -1.34 -21.40
N ARG A 190 10.42 -1.57 -21.17
CA ARG A 190 9.33 -1.17 -22.06
C ARG A 190 8.83 0.24 -21.78
N ASP A 191 9.59 1.04 -21.03
CA ASP A 191 9.26 2.42 -20.68
C ASP A 191 7.94 2.56 -19.90
N GLU A 192 7.65 1.58 -19.01
CA GLU A 192 6.46 1.61 -18.15
C GLU A 192 6.73 2.36 -16.85
N ILE A 193 5.66 2.88 -16.25
CA ILE A 193 5.68 3.38 -14.86
C ILE A 193 5.44 2.18 -13.95
N VAL A 194 6.34 1.90 -13.02
CA VAL A 194 6.22 0.78 -12.07
C VAL A 194 5.99 1.30 -10.66
N GLY A 195 4.76 1.14 -10.16
CA GLY A 195 4.39 1.49 -8.78
C GLY A 195 4.73 0.38 -7.81
N MET A 196 5.44 0.71 -6.74
CA MET A 196 5.87 -0.24 -5.69
C MET A 196 5.70 0.35 -4.30
N GLN A 197 5.18 -0.45 -3.37
CA GLN A 197 5.04 -0.04 -1.97
C GLN A 197 6.35 -0.25 -1.21
N ILE A 198 6.67 0.69 -0.29
CA ILE A 198 7.91 0.65 0.51
C ILE A 198 7.70 0.20 1.95
N GLU A 199 6.46 0.03 2.39
CA GLU A 199 6.14 -0.15 3.81
C GLU A 199 6.73 -1.40 4.42
N PRO A 200 6.91 -1.36 5.77
CA PRO A 200 7.41 -2.50 6.52
C PRO A 200 6.33 -3.58 6.65
N TRP A 201 6.61 -4.76 6.12
CA TRP A 201 5.79 -5.97 6.26
C TRP A 201 6.50 -7.04 7.11
N GLY A 202 7.10 -6.63 8.23
CA GLY A 202 7.92 -7.50 9.07
C GLY A 202 9.32 -7.77 8.49
N PRO A 203 10.09 -8.68 9.10
CA PRO A 203 11.42 -9.03 8.62
C PRO A 203 11.31 -9.78 7.29
N MET A 204 11.68 -9.10 6.20
CA MET A 204 11.66 -9.68 4.84
C MET A 204 13.05 -9.60 4.21
N PRO A 205 13.44 -10.58 3.38
CA PRO A 205 14.64 -10.48 2.57
C PRO A 205 14.62 -9.19 1.74
N GLY A 206 15.75 -8.47 1.69
CA GLY A 206 15.86 -7.22 0.94
C GLY A 206 15.24 -5.99 1.61
N SER A 207 14.87 -6.07 2.89
CA SER A 207 14.53 -4.88 3.69
C SER A 207 15.78 -4.26 4.30
N HIS A 208 15.75 -2.94 4.47
CA HIS A 208 16.82 -2.16 5.12
C HIS A 208 16.24 -1.39 6.31
N GLU A 209 17.02 -1.28 7.38
CA GLU A 209 16.62 -0.58 8.59
C GLU A 209 16.85 0.92 8.44
N VAL A 210 15.79 1.70 8.72
CA VAL A 210 15.81 3.16 8.70
C VAL A 210 15.06 3.64 9.95
N GLU A 211 15.49 4.75 10.52
CA GLU A 211 14.73 5.37 11.60
C GLU A 211 13.39 5.92 11.07
N PHE A 212 12.30 5.56 11.75
CA PHE A 212 10.95 6.00 11.42
C PHE A 212 10.14 6.22 12.70
N CYS A 213 9.66 7.43 12.88
CA CYS A 213 8.94 7.88 14.08
C CYS A 213 9.72 7.62 15.38
N GLY A 214 11.04 7.80 15.36
CA GLY A 214 11.93 7.62 16.52
C GLY A 214 12.22 6.16 16.87
N ARG A 215 12.02 5.22 15.93
CA ARG A 215 12.35 3.80 16.14
C ARG A 215 12.98 3.17 14.90
N PRO A 216 13.95 2.27 15.03
CA PRO A 216 14.45 1.47 13.94
C PRO A 216 13.31 0.68 13.29
N THR A 217 13.17 0.78 11.97
CA THR A 217 12.06 0.20 11.22
C THR A 217 12.56 -0.31 9.88
N ARG A 218 12.16 -1.50 9.48
CA ARG A 218 12.60 -2.12 8.23
C ARG A 218 11.67 -1.76 7.08
N PHE A 219 12.21 -1.11 6.06
CA PHE A 219 11.53 -0.75 4.83
C PHE A 219 12.06 -1.54 3.64
N GLN A 220 11.22 -1.70 2.60
CA GLN A 220 11.59 -2.44 1.39
C GLN A 220 12.62 -1.67 0.57
N LEU A 221 13.81 -2.24 0.38
CA LEU A 221 14.84 -1.69 -0.49
C LEU A 221 14.63 -2.04 -1.97
N GLY A 222 13.73 -3.01 -2.26
CA GLY A 222 13.46 -3.53 -3.60
C GLY A 222 13.23 -2.46 -4.67
N PRO A 223 12.35 -1.45 -4.46
CA PRO A 223 12.12 -0.38 -5.44
C PRO A 223 13.40 0.37 -5.83
N PHE A 224 14.26 0.64 -4.85
CA PHE A 224 15.50 1.38 -5.04
C PHE A 224 16.59 0.54 -5.71
N ALA A 225 16.65 -0.74 -5.36
CA ALA A 225 17.58 -1.69 -5.98
C ALA A 225 17.20 -1.96 -7.45
N VAL A 226 15.91 -2.14 -7.76
CA VAL A 226 15.48 -2.40 -9.14
C VAL A 226 15.66 -1.16 -10.03
N ALA A 227 15.41 0.05 -9.51
CA ALA A 227 15.69 1.29 -10.22
C ALA A 227 17.15 1.40 -10.61
N ARG A 228 18.07 1.11 -9.66
CA ARG A 228 19.51 1.07 -9.89
C ARG A 228 19.91 0.07 -10.97
N VAL A 229 19.40 -1.16 -10.90
CA VAL A 229 19.73 -2.22 -11.86
C VAL A 229 19.21 -1.92 -13.25
N ALA A 230 18.00 -1.32 -13.34
CA ALA A 230 17.40 -0.92 -14.61
C ALA A 230 18.03 0.36 -15.18
N GLY A 231 18.75 1.15 -14.40
CA GLY A 231 19.16 2.50 -14.76
C GLY A 231 17.98 3.48 -14.90
N ALA A 232 16.83 3.14 -14.31
CA ALA A 232 15.62 3.95 -14.38
C ALA A 232 15.60 5.01 -13.26
N PRO A 233 15.05 6.21 -13.52
CA PRO A 233 14.79 7.19 -12.48
C PRO A 233 13.78 6.65 -11.46
N LEU A 234 13.87 7.15 -10.23
CA LEU A 234 13.01 6.81 -9.11
C LEU A 234 12.39 8.08 -8.57
N VAL A 235 11.07 8.14 -8.53
CA VAL A 235 10.31 9.31 -8.09
C VAL A 235 9.24 8.88 -7.09
N PRO A 236 9.47 9.05 -5.78
CA PRO A 236 8.46 8.71 -4.77
C PRO A 236 7.26 9.65 -4.85
N VAL A 237 6.05 9.08 -4.78
CA VAL A 237 4.78 9.80 -4.88
C VAL A 237 3.81 9.34 -3.81
N PHE A 238 3.19 10.28 -3.11
CA PHE A 238 2.17 10.03 -2.12
C PHE A 238 0.91 10.84 -2.40
N ALA A 239 -0.27 10.24 -2.19
CA ALA A 239 -1.54 10.93 -2.36
C ALA A 239 -2.14 11.30 -1.01
N VAL A 240 -2.29 12.58 -0.75
CA VAL A 240 -2.92 13.13 0.46
C VAL A 240 -4.37 13.49 0.12
N ARG A 241 -5.33 12.93 0.85
CA ARG A 241 -6.73 13.30 0.70
C ARG A 241 -6.99 14.60 1.46
N THR A 242 -7.35 15.67 0.77
CA THR A 242 -7.61 17.00 1.35
C THR A 242 -9.10 17.28 1.55
N GLY A 243 -9.98 16.46 0.95
CA GLY A 243 -11.42 16.60 1.05
C GLY A 243 -12.17 15.50 0.29
N ILE A 244 -13.46 15.65 0.12
CA ILE A 244 -14.26 14.72 -0.69
C ILE A 244 -13.85 14.89 -2.15
N ARG A 245 -13.33 13.81 -2.75
CA ARG A 245 -12.80 13.79 -4.13
C ARG A 245 -11.71 14.86 -4.39
N ARG A 246 -11.04 15.34 -3.34
CA ARG A 246 -9.94 16.27 -3.43
C ARG A 246 -8.67 15.65 -2.91
N TYR A 247 -7.61 15.69 -3.71
CA TYR A 247 -6.34 15.08 -3.39
C TYR A 247 -5.18 15.99 -3.77
N GLU A 248 -4.16 15.97 -2.95
CA GLU A 248 -2.86 16.53 -3.26
C GLU A 248 -1.89 15.37 -3.51
N ILE A 249 -1.34 15.32 -4.71
CA ILE A 249 -0.33 14.33 -5.10
C ILE A 249 1.03 14.97 -4.89
N ARG A 250 1.81 14.46 -3.93
CA ARG A 250 3.13 15.00 -3.56
C ARG A 250 4.23 14.15 -4.17
N VAL A 251 4.98 14.77 -5.07
CA VAL A 251 6.23 14.25 -5.59
C VAL A 251 7.33 14.66 -4.62
N VAL A 252 7.99 13.69 -3.99
CA VAL A 252 8.96 13.94 -2.92
C VAL A 252 10.30 14.43 -3.46
N GLY A 253 10.68 13.94 -4.64
CA GLY A 253 11.95 14.25 -5.28
C GLY A 253 12.27 13.22 -6.35
N ARG A 254 13.46 13.33 -6.93
CA ARG A 254 13.97 12.40 -7.92
C ARG A 254 15.29 11.82 -7.44
N PHE A 255 15.50 10.53 -7.68
CA PHE A 255 16.72 9.80 -7.38
C PHE A 255 17.13 8.96 -8.60
N ASP A 256 18.44 8.88 -8.86
CA ASP A 256 19.02 8.06 -9.91
C ASP A 256 20.19 7.20 -9.33
N PRO A 257 19.90 6.24 -8.43
CA PRO A 257 20.96 5.53 -7.73
C PRO A 257 21.82 4.69 -8.68
N LYS A 258 23.14 4.77 -8.55
CA LYS A 258 24.14 4.01 -9.32
C LYS A 258 24.79 2.93 -8.48
N THR A 259 24.86 3.13 -7.18
CA THR A 259 25.50 2.23 -6.22
C THR A 259 24.49 1.69 -5.19
N PRO A 260 24.77 0.56 -4.53
CA PRO A 260 23.95 0.09 -3.40
C PRO A 260 23.82 1.12 -2.28
N ALA A 261 24.88 1.86 -1.97
CA ALA A 261 24.88 2.92 -0.96
C ALA A 261 23.89 4.06 -1.33
N GLU A 262 23.88 4.48 -2.59
CA GLU A 262 22.93 5.48 -3.09
C GLU A 262 21.49 4.97 -3.06
N SER A 263 21.24 3.67 -3.29
CA SER A 263 19.92 3.07 -3.12
C SER A 263 19.44 3.16 -1.67
N VAL A 264 20.31 2.93 -0.70
CA VAL A 264 20.01 3.08 0.73
C VAL A 264 19.77 4.55 1.08
N ALA A 265 20.57 5.46 0.58
CA ALA A 265 20.40 6.91 0.80
C ALA A 265 19.05 7.41 0.23
N ALA A 266 18.68 6.97 -0.97
CA ALA A 266 17.39 7.30 -1.59
C ALA A 266 16.22 6.72 -0.79
N LEU A 267 16.32 5.50 -0.26
CA LEU A 267 15.34 4.92 0.66
C LEU A 267 15.22 5.79 1.92
N ALA A 268 16.31 6.12 2.59
CA ALA A 268 16.29 6.92 3.80
C ALA A 268 15.66 8.31 3.58
N ALA A 269 15.98 8.99 2.47
CA ALA A 269 15.38 10.25 2.10
C ALA A 269 13.87 10.13 1.83
N THR A 270 13.45 9.05 1.15
CA THR A 270 12.04 8.74 0.89
C THR A 270 11.28 8.48 2.18
N VAL A 271 11.84 7.66 3.09
CA VAL A 271 11.24 7.35 4.39
C VAL A 271 11.13 8.60 5.25
N GLY A 272 12.15 9.47 5.27
CA GLY A 272 12.09 10.73 5.99
C GLY A 272 10.97 11.68 5.49
N ALA A 273 10.74 11.72 4.16
CA ALA A 273 9.61 12.45 3.60
C ALA A 273 8.26 11.80 3.93
N TYR A 274 8.19 10.48 3.88
CA TYR A 274 7.03 9.71 4.27
C TYR A 274 6.67 9.92 5.74
N GLU A 275 7.67 9.94 6.63
CA GLU A 275 7.46 10.24 8.05
C GLU A 275 6.85 11.63 8.26
N ARG A 276 7.34 12.65 7.55
CA ARG A 276 6.74 14.00 7.64
C ARG A 276 5.26 13.98 7.27
N LEU A 277 4.88 13.28 6.21
CA LEU A 277 3.48 13.11 5.81
C LEU A 277 2.66 12.37 6.86
N VAL A 278 3.20 11.29 7.41
CA VAL A 278 2.55 10.51 8.47
C VAL A 278 2.35 11.36 9.73
N ARG A 279 3.29 12.23 10.08
CA ARG A 279 3.15 13.15 11.22
C ARG A 279 2.16 14.28 10.94
N GLU A 280 2.09 14.77 9.70
CA GLU A 280 1.18 15.84 9.28
C GLU A 280 -0.29 15.37 9.29
N VAL A 281 -0.57 14.23 8.68
CA VAL A 281 -1.93 13.65 8.57
C VAL A 281 -1.97 12.19 8.99
N PRO A 282 -1.73 11.87 10.27
CA PRO A 282 -1.55 10.51 10.74
C PRO A 282 -2.76 9.59 10.54
N ALA A 283 -3.98 10.17 10.41
CA ALA A 283 -5.19 9.39 10.13
C ALA A 283 -5.20 8.79 8.71
N GLN A 284 -4.36 9.29 7.81
CA GLN A 284 -4.25 8.77 6.44
C GLN A 284 -3.13 7.74 6.27
N TRP A 285 -2.40 7.41 7.32
CA TRP A 285 -1.49 6.28 7.32
C TRP A 285 -2.28 4.99 7.56
N LEU A 286 -2.59 4.30 6.47
CA LEU A 286 -3.54 3.19 6.42
C LEU A 286 -2.87 1.85 6.74
N MET A 287 -2.03 1.83 7.79
CA MET A 287 -1.30 0.66 8.24
C MET A 287 -2.10 -0.06 9.33
N PHE A 288 -2.72 -1.19 8.96
CA PHE A 288 -3.54 -2.04 9.83
C PHE A 288 -2.77 -3.20 10.47
N GLU A 289 -1.46 -3.26 10.23
CA GLU A 289 -0.54 -4.18 10.90
C GLU A 289 0.37 -3.43 11.85
N GLY A 290 0.81 -4.09 12.92
CA GLY A 290 1.69 -3.48 13.90
C GLY A 290 3.11 -3.35 13.38
N VAL A 291 3.57 -2.13 13.10
CA VAL A 291 4.88 -1.88 12.51
C VAL A 291 6.01 -2.18 13.49
N TRP A 292 5.79 -1.93 14.76
CA TRP A 292 6.78 -2.10 15.84
C TRP A 292 6.41 -3.18 16.86
N THR A 293 5.31 -3.90 16.64
CA THR A 293 4.96 -5.07 17.45
C THR A 293 5.56 -6.31 16.79
N ALA A 294 6.06 -7.25 17.57
CA ALA A 294 6.44 -8.56 17.05
C ALA A 294 5.23 -9.15 16.29
N PRO A 295 5.42 -9.78 15.12
CA PRO A 295 4.33 -10.44 14.44
C PRO A 295 3.68 -11.43 15.42
N ALA A 296 2.36 -11.38 15.58
CA ALA A 296 1.63 -12.42 16.26
C ALA A 296 2.00 -13.74 15.56
N ALA A 297 2.50 -14.72 16.31
CA ALA A 297 2.82 -16.04 15.77
C ALA A 297 1.56 -16.56 15.05
N GLY A 298 1.61 -16.58 13.73
CA GLY A 298 0.55 -17.14 12.92
C GLY A 298 0.45 -18.64 13.21
N PRO A 299 -0.73 -19.27 13.11
CA PRO A 299 -0.86 -20.72 13.21
C PRO A 299 -0.15 -21.38 12.02
N GLY A 300 1.15 -21.69 12.17
CA GLY A 300 1.99 -22.30 11.12
C GLY A 300 3.49 -22.16 11.29
N ALA A 301 3.98 -21.51 12.34
CA ALA A 301 5.42 -21.38 12.59
C ALA A 301 5.96 -22.42 13.64
N ALA A 302 5.27 -23.52 13.82
CA ALA A 302 5.77 -24.69 14.54
C ALA A 302 5.95 -25.81 13.49
N ASP A 303 7.17 -26.05 13.08
CA ASP A 303 7.79 -27.21 12.44
C ASP A 303 8.60 -26.85 11.18
N GLU A 304 9.75 -26.22 11.41
CA GLU A 304 10.95 -26.44 10.60
C GLU A 304 12.19 -26.34 11.52
N ALA A 305 12.24 -27.23 12.51
CA ALA A 305 13.50 -27.59 13.14
C ALA A 305 14.30 -28.44 12.14
N VAL A 306 15.26 -27.84 11.47
CA VAL A 306 16.25 -28.53 10.67
C VAL A 306 16.93 -29.60 11.55
N PRO A 307 16.89 -30.91 11.18
CA PRO A 307 17.61 -31.94 11.94
C PRO A 307 19.11 -31.66 11.83
N ARG A 308 19.77 -31.44 12.96
CA ARG A 308 21.24 -31.44 13.02
C ARG A 308 21.73 -32.81 12.55
N ALA A 309 22.52 -32.79 11.49
CA ALA A 309 23.23 -33.96 10.98
C ALA A 309 24.05 -34.59 12.10
N ALA A 310 23.70 -35.83 12.45
CA ALA A 310 24.45 -36.65 13.39
C ALA A 310 25.84 -36.93 12.81
N GLY A 311 26.87 -36.75 13.65
CA GLY A 311 28.27 -36.87 13.28
C GLY A 311 28.61 -38.26 12.76
N VAL A 312 29.30 -38.26 11.64
CA VAL A 312 30.03 -39.44 11.12
C VAL A 312 31.21 -39.69 12.04
N ARG A 313 31.14 -40.75 12.84
CA ARG A 313 32.29 -41.33 13.51
C ARG A 313 33.14 -42.05 12.47
N ARG A 314 34.38 -41.60 12.32
CA ARG A 314 35.43 -42.39 11.64
C ARG A 314 35.83 -43.56 12.56
N GLY A 315 35.71 -44.78 12.08
CA GLY A 315 36.42 -45.98 12.48
C GLY A 315 37.17 -46.50 11.28
#